data_63be730dd52d17a31c834012459bf8e4
#
_entry.id   63be730dd52d17a31c834012459bf8e4
#
_cell.length_a   1.000
_cell.length_b   1.000
_cell.length_c   1.000
_cell.angle_alpha   90.00
_cell.angle_beta   90.00
_cell.angle_gamma   90.00
#
_symmetry.space_group_name_H-M   'P 1'
#
loop_
_entity.id
_entity.type
_entity.pdbx_description
1 polymer ?
#
loop_
_entity_poly.entity_id
_entity_poly.type
_entity_poly.pdbx_seq_one_letter_code
_entity_poly.pdbx_strand_id
1 'polypeptide(L)'
;VRYFRPESPGDRDPARLPWRLRREVGGEGYFCDMAPHTLDILDFLLGEIADARGCKTNRGGFYDVADTVAASFRFRSGVPGTGMWCFVAPPSAAEDSVVVTGRKGSVRFSTFDFTPVELVTARGVERFEIAPPEHIQGPLIETIVRELRGEGVCPSTGVSAARTSRVMDEIMKE
;
A
#
# COMPACT_ATOMS: atom_id res chain seq x y z
N VAL A 1 1.12 -7.40 -4.86
CA VAL A 1 0.62 -6.89 -3.57
C VAL A 1 -0.62 -7.66 -3.17
N ARG A 2 -0.73 -8.04 -1.90
CA ARG A 2 -1.94 -8.57 -1.28
C ARG A 2 -2.11 -7.89 0.07
N TYR A 3 -3.21 -7.19 0.22
CA TYR A 3 -3.58 -6.52 1.46
C TYR A 3 -5.01 -6.87 1.82
N PHE A 4 -5.18 -7.84 2.70
CA PHE A 4 -6.46 -8.41 3.09
C PHE A 4 -6.67 -8.19 4.58
N ARG A 5 -7.76 -7.52 4.92
CA ARG A 5 -8.16 -7.22 6.31
C ARG A 5 -9.62 -7.60 6.54
N PRO A 6 -9.95 -8.08 7.71
CA PRO A 6 -11.35 -8.20 8.09
C PRO A 6 -11.96 -6.82 8.29
N GLU A 7 -13.28 -6.77 8.18
CA GLU A 7 -14.01 -5.57 8.56
C GLU A 7 -13.79 -5.22 10.04
N SER A 8 -13.82 -3.92 10.35
CA SER A 8 -13.79 -3.42 11.71
C SER A 8 -15.21 -3.41 12.32
N PRO A 9 -15.37 -3.52 13.64
CA PRO A 9 -16.71 -3.54 14.27
C PRO A 9 -17.59 -2.32 13.93
N GLY A 10 -16.96 -1.15 13.68
CA GLY A 10 -17.69 0.08 13.29
C GLY A 10 -18.16 0.11 11.85
N ASP A 11 -17.68 -0.78 10.98
CA ASP A 11 -17.98 -0.76 9.55
C ASP A 11 -19.42 -1.21 9.26
N ARG A 12 -20.05 -1.92 10.20
CA ARG A 12 -21.41 -2.44 10.10
C ARG A 12 -22.45 -1.50 10.73
N ASP A 13 -22.04 -0.44 11.38
CA ASP A 13 -22.93 0.50 12.06
C ASP A 13 -23.04 1.81 11.27
N PRO A 14 -24.12 2.05 10.51
CA PRO A 14 -24.28 3.29 9.74
C PRO A 14 -24.24 4.57 10.59
N ALA A 15 -24.60 4.48 11.87
CA ALA A 15 -24.59 5.63 12.79
C ALA A 15 -23.18 5.96 13.28
N ARG A 16 -22.24 5.01 13.21
CA ARG A 16 -20.85 5.14 13.69
C ARG A 16 -19.81 4.87 12.59
N LEU A 17 -20.25 4.92 11.33
CA LEU A 17 -19.39 4.64 10.19
C LEU A 17 -18.12 5.49 10.25
N PRO A 18 -16.91 4.87 10.20
CA PRO A 18 -15.65 5.60 10.18
C PRO A 18 -15.62 6.63 9.05
N TRP A 19 -14.95 7.76 9.27
CA TRP A 19 -14.86 8.85 8.28
C TRP A 19 -14.30 8.36 6.93
N ARG A 20 -13.42 7.37 6.95
CA ARG A 20 -12.82 6.73 5.76
C ARG A 20 -13.85 6.09 4.84
N LEU A 21 -14.95 5.61 5.40
CA LEU A 21 -16.02 4.93 4.65
C LEU A 21 -17.17 5.87 4.26
N ARG A 22 -17.06 7.15 4.63
CA ARG A 22 -18.00 8.20 4.21
C ARG A 22 -17.46 8.83 2.93
N ARG A 23 -18.11 8.61 1.80
CA ARG A 23 -17.65 9.05 0.47
C ARG A 23 -17.31 10.55 0.43
N GLU A 24 -18.12 11.37 1.04
CA GLU A 24 -17.97 12.83 1.09
C GLU A 24 -16.75 13.30 1.88
N VAL A 25 -16.16 12.44 2.73
CA VAL A 25 -15.01 12.76 3.60
C VAL A 25 -13.79 11.92 3.22
N GLY A 26 -13.97 10.61 3.10
CA GLY A 26 -12.90 9.62 2.88
C GLY A 26 -12.74 9.20 1.41
N GLY A 27 -13.55 9.73 0.50
CA GLY A 27 -13.50 9.37 -0.92
C GLY A 27 -13.95 7.92 -1.17
N GLU A 28 -13.09 7.10 -1.75
CA GLU A 28 -13.43 5.72 -2.13
C GLU A 28 -13.01 4.68 -1.07
N GLY A 29 -13.11 5.05 0.20
CA GLY A 29 -12.97 4.11 1.31
C GLY A 29 -11.54 3.78 1.73
N TYR A 30 -11.38 2.64 2.38
CA TYR A 30 -10.09 2.19 2.91
C TYR A 30 -8.99 2.07 1.85
N PHE A 31 -9.34 1.80 0.60
CA PHE A 31 -8.35 1.76 -0.47
C PHE A 31 -7.59 3.09 -0.59
N CYS A 32 -8.31 4.21 -0.56
CA CYS A 32 -7.70 5.55 -0.65
C CYS A 32 -6.81 5.91 0.54
N ASP A 33 -7.03 5.29 1.70
CA ASP A 33 -6.21 5.48 2.90
C ASP A 33 -4.99 4.54 2.93
N MET A 34 -5.15 3.29 2.53
CA MET A 34 -4.14 2.24 2.74
C MET A 34 -3.25 1.99 1.52
N ALA A 35 -3.80 2.00 0.30
CA ALA A 35 -3.03 1.67 -0.89
C ALA A 35 -1.92 2.68 -1.25
N PRO A 36 -2.05 3.98 -0.98
CA PRO A 36 -0.98 4.95 -1.23
C PRO A 36 0.34 4.56 -0.58
N HIS A 37 0.32 4.03 0.63
CA HIS A 37 1.54 3.62 1.34
C HIS A 37 2.30 2.53 0.58
N THR A 38 1.60 1.51 0.10
CA THR A 38 2.23 0.42 -0.65
C THR A 38 2.68 0.87 -2.04
N LEU A 39 1.87 1.68 -2.74
CA LEU A 39 2.21 2.17 -4.07
C LEU A 39 3.40 3.15 -4.02
N ASP A 40 3.49 3.98 -2.99
CA ASP A 40 4.62 4.90 -2.77
C ASP A 40 5.92 4.14 -2.47
N ILE A 41 5.87 3.11 -1.62
CA ILE A 41 7.04 2.22 -1.40
C ILE A 41 7.48 1.56 -2.71
N LEU A 42 6.55 1.11 -3.53
CA LEU A 42 6.88 0.50 -4.82
C LEU A 42 7.45 1.51 -5.81
N ASP A 43 6.93 2.75 -5.88
CA ASP A 43 7.51 3.85 -6.66
C ASP A 43 8.94 4.16 -6.19
N PHE A 44 9.16 4.21 -4.89
CA PHE A 44 10.48 4.44 -4.31
C PHE A 44 11.49 3.33 -4.65
N LEU A 45 11.08 2.06 -4.57
CA LEU A 45 11.98 0.90 -4.77
C LEU A 45 12.22 0.56 -6.24
N LEU A 46 11.20 0.69 -7.11
CA LEU A 46 11.21 0.20 -8.48
C LEU A 46 11.11 1.30 -9.53
N GLY A 47 10.95 2.55 -9.08
CA GLY A 47 10.74 3.73 -9.92
C GLY A 47 9.28 3.98 -10.25
N GLU A 48 9.02 5.01 -11.02
CA GLU A 48 7.68 5.51 -11.34
C GLU A 48 6.79 4.45 -11.98
N ILE A 49 5.56 4.34 -11.48
CA ILE A 49 4.47 3.58 -12.13
C ILE A 49 3.95 4.42 -13.30
N ALA A 50 4.14 3.94 -14.52
CA ALA A 50 3.84 4.65 -15.76
C ALA A 50 2.36 4.64 -16.10
N ASP A 51 1.70 3.50 -15.90
CA ASP A 51 0.27 3.31 -16.13
C ASP A 51 -0.31 2.28 -15.13
N ALA A 52 -1.60 2.44 -14.83
CA ALA A 52 -2.33 1.55 -13.94
C ALA A 52 -3.80 1.42 -14.40
N ARG A 53 -4.41 0.29 -14.06
CA ARG A 53 -5.83 0.02 -14.24
C ARG A 53 -6.33 -0.83 -13.10
N GLY A 54 -7.58 -0.61 -12.69
CA GLY A 54 -8.19 -1.39 -11.64
C GLY A 54 -9.63 -1.76 -11.91
N CYS A 55 -10.15 -2.61 -11.06
CA CYS A 55 -11.58 -2.83 -10.89
C CYS A 55 -11.90 -2.80 -9.40
N LYS A 56 -13.06 -2.25 -9.08
CA LYS A 56 -13.53 -2.07 -7.71
C LYS A 56 -14.89 -2.73 -7.54
N THR A 57 -15.13 -3.30 -6.36
CA THR A 57 -16.42 -3.89 -6.00
C THR A 57 -16.75 -3.60 -4.54
N ASN A 58 -18.05 -3.68 -4.24
CA ASN A 58 -18.54 -3.72 -2.87
C ASN A 58 -19.31 -5.03 -2.71
N ARG A 59 -18.71 -6.02 -2.06
CA ARG A 59 -19.27 -7.37 -1.89
C ARG A 59 -19.78 -7.62 -0.48
N GLY A 60 -19.21 -6.94 0.52
CA GLY A 60 -19.65 -7.01 1.92
C GLY A 60 -20.98 -6.27 2.14
N GLY A 61 -21.20 -5.17 1.43
CA GLY A 61 -22.44 -4.40 1.50
C GLY A 61 -22.64 -3.66 2.84
N PHE A 62 -21.57 -3.44 3.59
CA PHE A 62 -21.65 -2.77 4.91
C PHE A 62 -21.67 -1.23 4.79
N TYR A 63 -21.22 -0.71 3.66
CA TYR A 63 -21.08 0.73 3.37
C TYR A 63 -21.13 0.97 1.86
N ASP A 64 -21.21 2.23 1.40
CA ASP A 64 -21.46 2.58 0.00
C ASP A 64 -20.21 2.69 -0.89
N VAL A 65 -19.00 2.63 -0.31
CA VAL A 65 -17.74 2.67 -1.06
C VAL A 65 -17.20 1.27 -1.35
N ALA A 66 -16.22 1.15 -2.22
CA ALA A 66 -15.61 -0.13 -2.54
C ALA A 66 -14.91 -0.77 -1.33
N ASP A 67 -15.16 -2.05 -1.10
CA ASP A 67 -14.49 -2.87 -0.09
C ASP A 67 -13.37 -3.75 -0.67
N THR A 68 -13.35 -3.90 -1.98
CA THR A 68 -12.37 -4.72 -2.68
C THR A 68 -11.94 -4.03 -3.97
N VAL A 69 -10.62 -3.88 -4.14
CA VAL A 69 -10.00 -3.29 -5.32
C VAL A 69 -8.91 -4.23 -5.82
N ALA A 70 -8.95 -4.56 -7.12
CA ALA A 70 -7.87 -5.26 -7.80
C ALA A 70 -7.26 -4.33 -8.85
N ALA A 71 -5.92 -4.37 -9.00
CA ALA A 71 -5.21 -3.51 -9.92
C ALA A 71 -4.10 -4.24 -10.66
N SER A 72 -3.81 -3.78 -11.87
CA SER A 72 -2.58 -4.06 -12.61
C SER A 72 -1.90 -2.74 -12.94
N PHE A 73 -0.58 -2.73 -12.90
CA PHE A 73 0.21 -1.54 -13.19
C PHE A 73 1.55 -1.91 -13.82
N ARG A 74 2.19 -0.94 -14.46
CA ARG A 74 3.49 -1.11 -15.09
C ARG A 74 4.40 0.06 -14.75
N PHE A 75 5.60 -0.28 -14.31
CA PHE A 75 6.66 0.70 -14.07
C PHE A 75 7.27 1.22 -15.37
N ARG A 76 7.87 2.40 -15.35
CA ARG A 76 8.61 2.96 -16.51
C ARG A 76 9.72 2.02 -17.01
N SER A 77 10.29 1.21 -16.13
CA SER A 77 11.26 0.17 -16.46
C SER A 77 10.68 -1.00 -17.26
N GLY A 78 9.35 -1.05 -17.46
CA GLY A 78 8.64 -2.14 -18.11
C GLY A 78 8.24 -3.29 -17.17
N VAL A 79 8.65 -3.26 -15.90
CA VAL A 79 8.26 -4.28 -14.91
C VAL A 79 6.74 -4.22 -14.67
N PRO A 80 6.01 -5.35 -14.80
CA PRO A 80 4.60 -5.41 -14.48
C PRO A 80 4.39 -5.62 -12.98
N GLY A 81 3.27 -5.12 -12.46
CA GLY A 81 2.82 -5.36 -11.10
C GLY A 81 1.32 -5.61 -11.02
N THR A 82 0.91 -6.28 -9.97
CA THR A 82 -0.49 -6.49 -9.64
C THR A 82 -0.72 -6.29 -8.14
N GLY A 83 -1.93 -5.89 -7.78
CA GLY A 83 -2.31 -5.73 -6.39
C GLY A 83 -3.77 -6.08 -6.16
N MET A 84 -4.07 -6.54 -4.96
CA MET A 84 -5.42 -6.74 -4.48
C MET A 84 -5.53 -6.27 -3.03
N TRP A 85 -6.50 -5.41 -2.78
CA TRP A 85 -6.86 -4.88 -1.47
C TRP A 85 -8.29 -5.30 -1.17
N CYS A 86 -8.50 -5.98 -0.05
CA CYS A 86 -9.82 -6.43 0.39
C CYS A 86 -9.97 -6.12 1.89
N PHE A 87 -11.04 -5.41 2.25
CA PHE A 87 -11.31 -4.93 3.60
C PHE A 87 -12.49 -5.65 4.27
N VAL A 88 -12.89 -6.77 3.68
CA VAL A 88 -13.97 -7.65 4.18
C VAL A 88 -13.54 -9.13 4.13
N ALA A 89 -12.24 -9.37 4.18
CA ALA A 89 -11.69 -10.72 4.20
C ALA A 89 -11.96 -11.39 5.56
N PRO A 90 -12.15 -12.71 5.63
CA PRO A 90 -12.23 -13.39 6.91
C PRO A 90 -10.90 -13.27 7.66
N PRO A 91 -10.89 -13.26 9.02
CA PRO A 91 -9.65 -13.16 9.79
C PRO A 91 -8.58 -14.21 9.43
N SER A 92 -9.00 -15.40 9.02
CA SER A 92 -8.11 -16.49 8.58
C SER A 92 -7.41 -16.22 7.24
N ALA A 93 -7.87 -15.23 6.46
CA ALA A 93 -7.28 -14.82 5.20
C ALA A 93 -6.59 -13.44 5.29
N ALA A 94 -6.46 -12.88 6.50
CA ALA A 94 -5.75 -11.61 6.70
C ALA A 94 -4.31 -11.74 6.21
N GLU A 95 -3.88 -10.77 5.38
CA GLU A 95 -2.55 -10.79 4.77
C GLU A 95 -2.10 -9.36 4.47
N ASP A 96 -0.84 -9.04 4.77
CA ASP A 96 -0.13 -7.87 4.29
C ASP A 96 1.17 -8.34 3.65
N SER A 97 1.19 -8.38 2.33
CA SER A 97 2.31 -8.98 1.59
C SER A 97 2.59 -8.26 0.29
N VAL A 98 3.83 -7.83 0.16
CA VAL A 98 4.44 -7.38 -1.09
C VAL A 98 5.51 -8.38 -1.49
N VAL A 99 5.46 -8.87 -2.73
CA VAL A 99 6.48 -9.77 -3.28
C VAL A 99 7.06 -9.13 -4.53
N VAL A 100 8.38 -8.96 -4.55
CA VAL A 100 9.13 -8.52 -5.73
C VAL A 100 9.99 -9.69 -6.20
N THR A 101 9.75 -10.15 -7.43
CA THR A 101 10.45 -11.29 -8.01
C THR A 101 11.41 -10.84 -9.10
N GLY A 102 12.67 -11.24 -8.96
CA GLY A 102 13.74 -11.01 -9.92
C GLY A 102 14.36 -12.33 -10.41
N ARG A 103 15.34 -12.22 -11.30
CA ARG A 103 16.01 -13.42 -11.88
C ARG A 103 16.78 -14.29 -10.87
N LYS A 104 17.15 -13.75 -9.73
CA LYS A 104 17.96 -14.44 -8.70
C LYS A 104 17.16 -14.91 -7.50
N GLY A 105 15.88 -14.53 -7.42
CA GLY A 105 15.03 -14.84 -6.27
C GLY A 105 13.91 -13.82 -6.09
N SER A 106 13.29 -13.84 -4.94
CA SER A 106 12.24 -12.89 -4.59
C SER A 106 12.46 -12.31 -3.20
N VAL A 107 12.00 -11.09 -3.01
CA VAL A 107 11.92 -10.44 -1.70
C VAL A 107 10.46 -10.33 -1.33
N ARG A 108 10.12 -10.70 -0.09
CA ARG A 108 8.79 -10.52 0.51
C ARG A 108 8.89 -9.61 1.71
N PHE A 109 7.96 -8.70 1.85
CA PHE A 109 7.83 -7.80 3.03
C PHE A 109 6.37 -7.38 3.22
N SER A 110 6.06 -6.85 4.39
CA SER A 110 4.75 -6.23 4.70
C SER A 110 4.85 -4.71 4.63
N THR A 111 3.74 -4.04 4.33
CA THR A 111 3.66 -2.57 4.38
C THR A 111 3.44 -2.06 5.81
N PHE A 112 2.62 -2.77 6.61
CA PHE A 112 2.15 -2.31 7.91
C PHE A 112 2.47 -3.26 9.07
N ASP A 113 2.60 -4.58 8.81
CA ASP A 113 2.63 -5.59 9.88
C ASP A 113 4.02 -5.80 10.50
N PHE A 114 5.07 -5.10 10.05
CA PHE A 114 6.44 -5.27 10.54
C PHE A 114 6.91 -6.72 10.59
N THR A 115 6.46 -7.54 9.65
CA THR A 115 6.96 -8.91 9.51
C THR A 115 8.40 -8.89 9.00
N PRO A 116 9.21 -9.92 9.30
CA PRO A 116 10.56 -10.04 8.75
C PRO A 116 10.58 -9.89 7.24
N VAL A 117 11.58 -9.19 6.70
CA VAL A 117 11.83 -9.19 5.26
C VAL A 117 12.46 -10.54 4.88
N GLU A 118 11.85 -11.25 3.95
CA GLU A 118 12.33 -12.55 3.48
C GLU A 118 12.99 -12.42 2.10
N LEU A 119 14.21 -12.89 1.97
CA LEU A 119 14.91 -13.08 0.71
C LEU A 119 14.90 -14.57 0.37
N VAL A 120 14.18 -14.95 -0.69
CA VAL A 120 14.10 -16.32 -1.17
C VAL A 120 14.97 -16.48 -2.43
N THR A 121 15.97 -17.35 -2.38
CA THR A 121 16.88 -17.63 -3.50
C THR A 121 17.04 -19.14 -3.70
N ALA A 122 17.80 -19.55 -4.71
CA ALA A 122 18.17 -20.96 -4.88
C ALA A 122 18.99 -21.54 -3.71
N ARG A 123 19.55 -20.69 -2.83
CA ARG A 123 20.31 -21.10 -1.64
C ARG A 123 19.44 -21.31 -0.41
N GLY A 124 18.15 -20.92 -0.46
CA GLY A 124 17.21 -20.99 0.65
C GLY A 124 16.56 -19.65 0.96
N VAL A 125 16.03 -19.54 2.17
CA VAL A 125 15.34 -18.36 2.67
C VAL A 125 16.20 -17.71 3.75
N GLU A 126 16.49 -16.43 3.56
CA GLU A 126 17.10 -15.56 4.57
C GLU A 126 16.03 -14.63 5.12
N ARG A 127 16.02 -14.41 6.44
CA ARG A 127 15.08 -13.54 7.14
C ARG A 127 15.82 -12.41 7.82
N PHE A 128 15.32 -11.20 7.62
CA PHE A 128 15.87 -9.98 8.22
C PHE A 128 14.84 -9.41 9.18
N GLU A 129 15.12 -9.54 10.48
CA GLU A 129 14.32 -8.94 11.54
C GLU A 129 14.68 -7.45 11.62
N ILE A 130 13.69 -6.59 11.41
CA ILE A 130 13.85 -5.14 11.50
C ILE A 130 12.93 -4.64 12.60
N ALA A 131 13.54 -4.14 13.67
CA ALA A 131 12.77 -3.56 14.76
C ALA A 131 11.99 -2.32 14.27
N PRO A 132 10.71 -2.21 14.62
CA PRO A 132 9.95 -1.00 14.30
C PRO A 132 10.59 0.21 14.97
N PRO A 133 10.54 1.41 14.35
CA PRO A 133 11.02 2.62 14.99
C PRO A 133 10.13 2.95 16.21
N GLU A 134 10.69 3.64 17.19
CA GLU A 134 9.94 4.10 18.38
C GLU A 134 8.69 4.91 17.98
N HIS A 135 8.85 5.75 16.95
CA HIS A 135 7.75 6.47 16.31
C HIS A 135 7.73 6.18 14.82
N ILE A 136 6.61 5.69 14.31
CA ILE A 136 6.44 5.24 12.92
C ILE A 136 6.92 6.30 11.92
N GLN A 137 6.62 7.58 12.15
CA GLN A 137 7.00 8.66 11.25
C GLN A 137 8.38 9.26 11.57
N GLY A 138 9.03 8.83 12.64
CA GLY A 138 10.33 9.36 13.08
C GLY A 138 11.39 9.38 11.98
N PRO A 139 11.65 8.27 11.27
CA PRO A 139 12.65 8.25 10.20
C PRO A 139 12.36 9.23 9.06
N LEU A 140 11.09 9.39 8.67
CA LEU A 140 10.70 10.35 7.63
C LEU A 140 10.94 11.80 8.12
N ILE A 141 10.49 12.12 9.32
CA ILE A 141 10.68 13.45 9.92
C ILE A 141 12.17 13.79 10.00
N GLU A 142 13.02 12.83 10.37
CA GLU A 142 14.48 13.01 10.38
C GLU A 142 15.00 13.40 9.01
N THR A 143 14.59 12.73 7.93
CA THR A 143 15.02 13.08 6.57
C THR A 143 14.57 14.47 6.15
N ILE A 144 13.35 14.89 6.52
CA ILE A 144 12.84 16.26 6.28
C ILE A 144 13.71 17.28 7.03
N VAL A 145 13.98 17.06 8.31
CA VAL A 145 14.80 17.98 9.13
C VAL A 145 16.22 18.10 8.57
N ARG A 146 16.84 17.00 8.13
CA ARG A 146 18.16 17.02 7.52
C ARG A 146 18.16 17.80 6.20
N GLU A 147 17.15 17.63 5.36
CA GLU A 147 17.03 18.42 4.12
C GLU A 147 16.90 19.93 4.42
N LEU A 148 16.04 20.31 5.37
CA LEU A 148 15.88 21.70 5.79
C LEU A 148 17.19 22.33 6.34
N ARG A 149 18.08 21.51 6.87
CA ARG A 149 19.41 21.91 7.34
C ARG A 149 20.49 21.88 6.26
N GLY A 150 20.18 21.41 5.05
CA GLY A 150 21.16 21.22 3.97
C GLY A 150 22.08 20.02 4.17
N GLU A 151 21.72 19.07 5.02
CA GLU A 151 22.50 17.88 5.40
C GLU A 151 22.09 16.61 4.61
N GLY A 152 21.14 16.70 3.68
CA GLY A 152 20.63 15.56 2.92
C GLY A 152 19.45 15.93 2.04
N VAL A 153 18.80 14.89 1.48
CA VAL A 153 17.60 15.01 0.64
C VAL A 153 16.52 14.10 1.21
N CYS A 154 15.31 14.62 1.37
CA CYS A 154 14.14 13.81 1.73
C CYS A 154 13.65 13.02 0.51
N PRO A 155 13.52 11.69 0.58
CA PRO A 155 13.03 10.88 -0.54
C PRO A 155 11.55 11.07 -0.82
N SER A 156 10.76 11.50 0.17
CA SER A 156 9.33 11.73 0.05
C SER A 156 9.03 13.20 -0.19
N THR A 157 8.62 13.53 -1.40
CA THR A 157 8.37 14.89 -1.85
C THR A 157 6.92 15.04 -2.35
N GLY A 158 6.45 16.29 -2.50
CA GLY A 158 5.15 16.56 -3.14
C GLY A 158 5.06 15.98 -4.55
N VAL A 159 6.19 15.90 -5.28
CA VAL A 159 6.24 15.31 -6.62
C VAL A 159 6.04 13.79 -6.58
N SER A 160 6.72 13.08 -5.65
CA SER A 160 6.51 11.62 -5.49
C SER A 160 5.09 11.31 -5.02
N ALA A 161 4.57 12.07 -4.07
CA ALA A 161 3.18 11.93 -3.60
C ALA A 161 2.16 12.16 -4.72
N ALA A 162 2.37 13.16 -5.59
CA ALA A 162 1.50 13.42 -6.74
C ALA A 162 1.51 12.25 -7.75
N ARG A 163 2.65 11.57 -7.96
CA ARG A 163 2.72 10.36 -8.78
C ARG A 163 1.83 9.25 -8.22
N THR A 164 1.96 9.00 -6.91
CA THR A 164 1.14 8.00 -6.21
C THR A 164 -0.35 8.34 -6.31
N SER A 165 -0.74 9.60 -6.09
CA SER A 165 -2.14 10.05 -6.24
C SER A 165 -2.66 9.81 -7.66
N ARG A 166 -1.87 10.11 -8.72
CA ARG A 166 -2.23 9.82 -10.10
C ARG A 166 -2.50 8.33 -10.33
N VAL A 167 -1.64 7.46 -9.81
CA VAL A 167 -1.82 6.00 -9.93
C VAL A 167 -3.11 5.55 -9.24
N MET A 168 -3.39 6.10 -8.06
CA MET A 168 -4.65 5.85 -7.34
C MET A 168 -5.87 6.23 -8.19
N ASP A 169 -5.84 7.42 -8.80
CA ASP A 169 -6.91 7.90 -9.68
C ASP A 169 -7.10 6.99 -10.90
N GLU A 170 -5.99 6.52 -11.51
CA GLU A 170 -6.05 5.58 -12.64
C GLU A 170 -6.66 4.22 -12.25
N ILE A 171 -6.32 3.70 -11.07
CA ILE A 171 -6.89 2.44 -10.56
C ILE A 171 -8.38 2.58 -10.27
N MET A 172 -8.82 3.74 -9.79
CA MET A 172 -10.20 3.97 -9.35
C MET A 172 -11.13 4.49 -10.46
N LYS A 173 -10.60 4.82 -11.65
CA LYS A 173 -11.43 5.16 -12.83
C LYS A 173 -12.35 4.00 -13.21
N GLU A 174 -13.58 4.35 -13.56
CA GLU A 174 -14.55 3.44 -14.16
C GLU A 174 -14.31 3.27 -15.66
#